data_abcd407815673f8c936513d4b35cd7d6
#
_entry.id   abcd407815673f8c936513d4b35cd7d6
#
_cell.length_a   1.000
_cell.length_b   1.000
_cell.length_c   1.000
_cell.angle_alpha   90.00
_cell.angle_beta   90.00
_cell.angle_gamma   90.00
#
_symmetry.space_group_name_H-M   'P 1'
#
loop_
_entity.id
_entity.type
_entity.pdbx_description
1 polymer ?
#
loop_
_entity_poly.entity_id
_entity_poly.type
_entity_poly.pdbx_seq_one_letter_code
_entity_poly.pdbx_strand_id
1 'polypeptide(L)'
;MLNISLKQFKINHKKKINQILYLSLDSDGSKEIINLINNFFTEKNAFVFESVEKGFIKGRYTIFGKNPDKIWEFNNNVSKIYFDNKVKILKGSAKKNIENVIESFKFKIPRELPSISSIISGYFSYDIIRYLENIPNKNRDDLKLPDARIIRPRELIIHDNIKKKLYFIINVFCDEKINNYQIRYEQIINQIENLIFLSNYNLSLIHI
;
A
#
# COMPACT_ATOMS: atom_id res chain seq x y z
N MET A 1 -6.16 8.10 19.63
CA MET A 1 -4.76 8.60 19.65
C MET A 1 -3.92 7.68 18.79
N LEU A 2 -3.02 8.22 17.94
CA LEU A 2 -2.13 7.39 17.11
C LEU A 2 -1.18 6.54 17.97
N ASN A 3 -0.74 5.42 17.42
CA ASN A 3 0.18 4.48 18.05
C ASN A 3 1.61 5.05 18.30
N ILE A 4 1.97 6.15 17.64
CA ILE A 4 3.30 6.80 17.74
C ILE A 4 3.11 8.30 18.00
N SER A 5 3.82 8.86 18.99
CA SER A 5 3.82 10.31 19.24
C SER A 5 4.62 11.08 18.18
N LEU A 6 4.35 12.38 18.02
CA LEU A 6 5.11 13.27 17.14
C LEU A 6 6.64 13.22 17.42
N LYS A 7 7.03 13.20 18.70
CA LYS A 7 8.45 13.11 19.11
C LYS A 7 9.08 11.82 18.58
N GLN A 8 8.40 10.69 18.75
CA GLN A 8 8.91 9.39 18.29
C GLN A 8 8.90 9.30 16.77
N PHE A 9 7.85 9.81 16.11
CA PHE A 9 7.76 9.92 14.65
C PHE A 9 8.98 10.63 14.04
N LYS A 10 9.34 11.81 14.58
CA LYS A 10 10.52 12.59 14.16
C LYS A 10 11.82 11.82 14.37
N ILE A 11 11.99 11.18 15.53
CA ILE A 11 13.20 10.41 15.85
C ILE A 11 13.37 9.25 14.88
N ASN A 12 12.32 8.47 14.65
CA ASN A 12 12.35 7.31 13.78
C ASN A 12 12.68 7.69 12.32
N HIS A 13 12.04 8.75 11.79
CA HIS A 13 12.29 9.22 10.44
C HIS A 13 13.74 9.70 10.24
N LYS A 14 14.30 10.44 11.21
CA LYS A 14 15.71 10.85 11.19
C LYS A 14 16.67 9.67 11.21
N LYS A 15 16.30 8.58 11.86
CA LYS A 15 17.04 7.30 11.87
C LYS A 15 16.83 6.45 10.62
N LYS A 16 16.13 6.97 9.60
CA LYS A 16 15.81 6.25 8.36
C LYS A 16 15.02 4.96 8.59
N ILE A 17 14.07 5.00 9.53
CA ILE A 17 13.19 3.88 9.84
C ILE A 17 11.84 4.11 9.15
N ASN A 18 11.38 3.14 8.36
CA ASN A 18 10.01 3.10 7.85
C ASN A 18 9.02 2.95 9.01
N GLN A 19 7.89 3.65 8.97
CA GLN A 19 6.94 3.72 10.06
C GLN A 19 5.53 3.40 9.61
N ILE A 20 4.77 2.75 10.50
CA ILE A 20 3.35 2.49 10.34
C ILE A 20 2.62 3.27 11.42
N LEU A 21 1.84 4.28 11.01
CA LEU A 21 0.94 5.00 11.90
C LEU A 21 -0.47 4.49 11.64
N TYR A 22 -1.21 4.17 12.70
CA TYR A 22 -2.51 3.53 12.54
C TYR A 22 -3.48 3.84 13.67
N LEU A 23 -4.74 3.62 13.37
CA LEU A 23 -5.85 3.51 14.31
C LEU A 23 -6.61 2.22 13.99
N SER A 24 -7.10 1.53 15.01
CA SER A 24 -7.94 0.34 14.82
C SER A 24 -9.28 0.49 15.53
N LEU A 25 -10.34 0.01 14.88
CA LEU A 25 -11.70 0.04 15.37
C LEU A 25 -12.30 -1.36 15.32
N ASP A 26 -13.18 -1.66 16.26
CA ASP A 26 -13.93 -2.92 16.24
C ASP A 26 -15.04 -2.83 15.18
N SER A 27 -15.09 -3.79 14.26
CA SER A 27 -16.09 -3.87 13.22
C SER A 27 -16.20 -5.29 12.68
N ASP A 28 -17.41 -5.77 12.45
CA ASP A 28 -17.65 -7.02 11.72
C ASP A 28 -17.44 -6.85 10.20
N GLY A 29 -17.29 -5.62 9.72
CA GLY A 29 -17.00 -5.25 8.35
C GLY A 29 -18.21 -5.27 7.42
N SER A 30 -19.40 -5.66 7.88
CA SER A 30 -20.56 -5.92 7.01
C SER A 30 -21.03 -4.70 6.22
N LYS A 31 -20.95 -3.50 6.80
CA LYS A 31 -21.34 -2.23 6.17
C LYS A 31 -20.12 -1.48 5.63
N GLU A 32 -19.06 -1.43 6.41
CA GLU A 32 -17.85 -0.67 6.11
C GLU A 32 -17.16 -1.17 4.84
N ILE A 33 -17.09 -2.49 4.63
CA ILE A 33 -16.47 -3.08 3.43
C ILE A 33 -17.22 -2.65 2.17
N ILE A 34 -18.55 -2.71 2.16
CA ILE A 34 -19.36 -2.30 1.00
C ILE A 34 -19.13 -0.82 0.67
N ASN A 35 -19.13 0.03 1.69
CA ASN A 35 -18.89 1.47 1.53
C ASN A 35 -17.48 1.74 1.00
N LEU A 36 -16.48 1.03 1.51
CA LEU A 36 -15.09 1.13 1.07
C LEU A 36 -14.94 0.68 -0.39
N ILE A 37 -15.54 -0.43 -0.80
CA ILE A 37 -15.52 -0.88 -2.19
C ILE A 37 -16.05 0.22 -3.10
N ASN A 38 -17.22 0.78 -2.80
CA ASN A 38 -17.84 1.83 -3.61
C ASN A 38 -16.97 3.09 -3.72
N ASN A 39 -16.30 3.48 -2.65
CA ASN A 39 -15.47 4.68 -2.59
C ASN A 39 -14.08 4.48 -3.21
N PHE A 40 -13.49 3.29 -3.10
CA PHE A 40 -12.13 3.02 -3.60
C PHE A 40 -12.05 2.82 -5.10
N PHE A 41 -13.08 2.29 -5.76
CA PHE A 41 -13.05 2.06 -7.21
C PHE A 41 -12.99 3.34 -8.05
N THR A 42 -13.27 4.49 -7.48
CA THR A 42 -13.16 5.79 -8.15
C THR A 42 -11.75 6.39 -8.11
N GLU A 43 -10.87 5.84 -7.29
CA GLU A 43 -9.52 6.35 -7.04
C GLU A 43 -8.49 5.76 -8.01
N LYS A 44 -7.64 6.62 -8.58
CA LYS A 44 -6.51 6.18 -9.41
C LYS A 44 -5.48 5.43 -8.55
N ASN A 45 -4.94 4.34 -9.10
CA ASN A 45 -3.93 3.52 -8.42
C ASN A 45 -4.39 2.95 -7.06
N ALA A 46 -5.70 2.77 -6.90
CA ALA A 46 -6.27 2.03 -5.79
C ALA A 46 -6.40 0.54 -6.13
N PHE A 47 -6.45 -0.30 -5.10
CA PHE A 47 -6.74 -1.71 -5.24
C PHE A 47 -7.55 -2.23 -4.06
N VAL A 48 -8.27 -3.31 -4.31
CA VAL A 48 -8.99 -4.07 -3.29
C VAL A 48 -8.61 -5.53 -3.46
N PHE A 49 -8.15 -6.17 -2.40
CA PHE A 49 -7.96 -7.61 -2.33
C PHE A 49 -8.96 -8.19 -1.34
N GLU A 50 -9.89 -8.97 -1.84
CA GLU A 50 -10.87 -9.67 -1.04
C GLU A 50 -10.74 -11.16 -1.27
N SER A 51 -10.70 -11.94 -0.19
CA SER A 51 -10.75 -13.38 -0.27
C SER A 51 -12.19 -13.86 -0.07
N VAL A 52 -12.72 -14.53 -1.08
CA VAL A 52 -14.12 -15.02 -1.09
C VAL A 52 -14.30 -16.29 -0.25
N GLU A 53 -13.22 -17.04 0.01
CA GLU A 53 -13.30 -18.25 0.84
C GLU A 53 -13.53 -17.92 2.30
N LYS A 54 -14.64 -18.38 2.86
CA LYS A 54 -14.93 -18.30 4.30
C LYS A 54 -14.12 -19.37 5.04
N GLY A 55 -13.12 -18.98 5.83
CA GLY A 55 -12.33 -19.93 6.64
C GLY A 55 -11.36 -19.25 7.60
N PHE A 56 -10.85 -19.99 8.59
CA PHE A 56 -9.92 -19.47 9.60
C PHE A 56 -8.53 -19.12 9.03
N ILE A 57 -8.16 -19.71 7.91
CA ILE A 57 -6.83 -19.54 7.27
C ILE A 57 -6.97 -18.77 5.97
N LYS A 58 -7.96 -19.12 5.15
CA LYS A 58 -8.27 -18.44 3.88
C LYS A 58 -9.46 -17.50 4.08
N GLY A 59 -9.44 -16.32 3.47
CA GLY A 59 -10.52 -15.35 3.60
C GLY A 59 -10.47 -14.50 4.86
N ARG A 60 -9.30 -14.46 5.54
CA ARG A 60 -9.17 -13.70 6.77
C ARG A 60 -9.20 -12.19 6.57
N TYR A 61 -8.55 -11.70 5.51
CA TYR A 61 -8.35 -10.28 5.31
C TYR A 61 -9.03 -9.76 4.05
N THR A 62 -9.64 -8.58 4.18
CA THR A 62 -9.95 -7.70 3.04
C THR A 62 -9.02 -6.49 3.14
N ILE A 63 -8.31 -6.17 2.04
CA ILE A 63 -7.26 -5.16 2.02
C ILE A 63 -7.61 -4.13 0.96
N PHE A 64 -7.63 -2.87 1.35
CA PHE A 64 -7.75 -1.72 0.48
C PHE A 64 -6.45 -0.94 0.52
N GLY A 65 -5.97 -0.47 -0.64
CA GLY A 65 -4.79 0.35 -0.70
C GLY A 65 -4.92 1.44 -1.76
N LYS A 66 -4.37 2.63 -1.47
CA LYS A 66 -4.35 3.76 -2.39
C LYS A 66 -3.20 4.73 -2.12
N ASN A 67 -3.18 5.81 -2.89
CA ASN A 67 -2.23 6.91 -2.76
C ASN A 67 -0.78 6.44 -2.72
N PRO A 68 -0.28 5.72 -3.76
CA PRO A 68 1.10 5.26 -3.79
C PRO A 68 2.05 6.45 -3.91
N ASP A 69 3.18 6.39 -3.18
CA ASP A 69 4.25 7.36 -3.32
C ASP A 69 5.23 7.00 -4.43
N LYS A 70 5.29 5.72 -4.78
CA LYS A 70 6.09 5.21 -5.90
C LYS A 70 5.33 4.16 -6.68
N ILE A 71 5.51 4.23 -7.99
CA ILE A 71 5.02 3.26 -8.95
C ILE A 71 6.20 2.83 -9.82
N TRP A 72 6.40 1.54 -9.98
CA TRP A 72 7.38 0.98 -10.90
C TRP A 72 6.67 0.29 -12.06
N GLU A 73 7.11 0.55 -13.26
CA GLU A 73 6.67 -0.11 -14.48
C GLU A 73 7.85 -0.74 -15.19
N PHE A 74 7.67 -1.95 -15.65
CA PHE A 74 8.65 -2.75 -16.35
C PHE A 74 8.07 -3.15 -17.71
N ASN A 75 8.78 -2.81 -18.78
CA ASN A 75 8.34 -3.12 -20.14
C ASN A 75 9.56 -3.31 -21.04
N ASN A 76 9.62 -4.43 -21.79
CA ASN A 76 10.71 -4.74 -22.70
C ASN A 76 12.09 -4.52 -22.08
N ASN A 77 12.29 -5.03 -20.86
CA ASN A 77 13.52 -4.88 -20.08
C ASN A 77 13.87 -3.43 -19.68
N VAL A 78 12.98 -2.47 -19.91
CA VAL A 78 13.11 -1.08 -19.44
C VAL A 78 12.31 -0.93 -18.14
N SER A 79 12.93 -0.33 -17.13
CA SER A 79 12.32 -0.07 -15.85
C SER A 79 12.12 1.42 -15.64
N LYS A 80 10.91 1.83 -15.28
CA LYS A 80 10.56 3.22 -14.95
C LYS A 80 10.07 3.30 -13.51
N ILE A 81 10.39 4.39 -12.84
CA ILE A 81 9.82 4.74 -11.54
C ILE A 81 9.14 6.10 -11.61
N TYR A 82 7.92 6.18 -11.10
CA TYR A 82 7.12 7.40 -10.97
C TYR A 82 7.07 7.78 -9.50
N PHE A 83 7.40 9.01 -9.18
CA PHE A 83 7.39 9.58 -7.82
C PHE A 83 7.39 11.12 -7.90
N ASP A 84 6.72 11.80 -6.99
CA ASP A 84 6.67 13.28 -6.90
C ASP A 84 6.40 13.96 -8.25
N ASN A 85 5.45 13.45 -9.04
CA ASN A 85 5.14 13.89 -10.41
C ASN A 85 6.33 13.82 -11.41
N LYS A 86 7.34 13.02 -11.10
CA LYS A 86 8.51 12.80 -11.94
C LYS A 86 8.57 11.35 -12.40
N VAL A 87 9.22 11.16 -13.56
CA VAL A 87 9.53 9.84 -14.09
C VAL A 87 11.02 9.70 -14.24
N LYS A 88 11.58 8.57 -13.82
CA LYS A 88 12.99 8.25 -13.98
C LYS A 88 13.13 6.84 -14.56
N ILE A 89 14.00 6.70 -15.56
CA ILE A 89 14.42 5.40 -16.08
C ILE A 89 15.50 4.84 -15.14
N LEU A 90 15.32 3.61 -14.70
CA LEU A 90 16.29 2.91 -13.86
C LEU A 90 17.34 2.23 -14.74
N LYS A 91 18.59 2.26 -14.30
CA LYS A 91 19.68 1.52 -14.96
C LYS A 91 19.62 0.03 -14.58
N GLY A 92 20.17 -0.82 -15.45
CA GLY A 92 20.23 -2.26 -15.25
C GLY A 92 19.03 -3.00 -15.84
N SER A 93 19.04 -4.33 -15.70
CA SER A 93 17.96 -5.18 -16.20
C SER A 93 16.69 -5.04 -15.38
N ALA A 94 15.54 -5.26 -16.00
CA ALA A 94 14.24 -5.22 -15.31
C ALA A 94 14.18 -6.25 -14.17
N LYS A 95 14.70 -7.47 -14.37
CA LYS A 95 14.83 -8.48 -13.31
C LYS A 95 15.54 -7.93 -12.07
N LYS A 96 16.73 -7.34 -12.24
CA LYS A 96 17.51 -6.80 -11.10
C LYS A 96 16.79 -5.63 -10.43
N ASN A 97 16.10 -4.80 -11.19
CA ASN A 97 15.32 -3.69 -10.63
C ASN A 97 14.12 -4.19 -9.85
N ILE A 98 13.43 -5.26 -10.28
CA ILE A 98 12.35 -5.91 -9.52
C ILE A 98 12.89 -6.47 -8.20
N GLU A 99 13.99 -7.21 -8.25
CA GLU A 99 14.67 -7.74 -7.06
C GLU A 99 15.00 -6.62 -6.06
N ASN A 100 15.58 -5.52 -6.54
CA ASN A 100 15.92 -4.37 -5.70
C ASN A 100 14.68 -3.73 -5.03
N VAL A 101 13.53 -3.66 -5.74
CA VAL A 101 12.27 -3.16 -5.17
C VAL A 101 11.85 -4.05 -4.01
N ILE A 102 11.83 -5.37 -4.20
CA ILE A 102 11.42 -6.34 -3.18
C ILE A 102 12.39 -6.32 -1.99
N GLU A 103 13.70 -6.39 -2.24
CA GLU A 103 14.73 -6.41 -1.20
C GLU A 103 14.79 -5.13 -0.37
N SER A 104 14.48 -3.96 -0.99
CA SER A 104 14.47 -2.66 -0.31
C SER A 104 13.22 -2.44 0.55
N PHE A 105 12.16 -3.21 0.33
CA PHE A 105 10.90 -3.06 1.04
C PHE A 105 10.95 -3.77 2.40
N LYS A 106 11.42 -3.05 3.43
CA LYS A 106 11.57 -3.58 4.79
C LYS A 106 10.79 -2.73 5.79
N PHE A 107 9.89 -3.39 6.54
CA PHE A 107 9.14 -2.79 7.64
C PHE A 107 9.23 -3.66 8.89
N LYS A 108 9.33 -3.00 10.04
CA LYS A 108 9.07 -3.63 11.33
C LYS A 108 7.60 -3.44 11.67
N ILE A 109 6.81 -4.48 11.42
CA ILE A 109 5.37 -4.43 11.68
C ILE A 109 5.14 -4.63 13.18
N PRO A 110 4.39 -3.74 13.86
CA PRO A 110 3.97 -3.92 15.24
C PRO A 110 3.23 -5.25 15.44
N ARG A 111 3.41 -5.90 16.60
CA ARG A 111 2.81 -7.23 16.88
C ARG A 111 1.29 -7.22 16.87
N GLU A 112 0.67 -6.10 17.19
CA GLU A 112 -0.77 -5.87 17.23
C GLU A 112 -1.40 -5.85 15.84
N LEU A 113 -0.61 -5.50 14.83
CA LEU A 113 -1.07 -5.39 13.45
C LEU A 113 -0.98 -6.72 12.70
N PRO A 114 -1.84 -6.91 11.68
CA PRO A 114 -1.64 -7.96 10.69
C PRO A 114 -0.27 -7.84 10.01
N SER A 115 0.37 -8.96 9.67
CA SER A 115 1.67 -8.98 8.97
C SER A 115 1.65 -8.28 7.60
N ILE A 116 0.45 -8.13 7.03
CA ILE A 116 0.19 -7.45 5.76
C ILE A 116 -0.02 -5.93 5.90
N SER A 117 0.25 -5.34 7.06
CA SER A 117 0.03 -3.90 7.32
C SER A 117 1.01 -2.98 6.60
N SER A 118 1.97 -3.53 5.90
CA SER A 118 2.79 -2.82 4.92
C SER A 118 3.07 -3.76 3.75
N ILE A 119 2.63 -3.39 2.57
CA ILE A 119 2.74 -4.22 1.35
C ILE A 119 3.16 -3.37 0.16
N ILE A 120 3.76 -4.01 -0.83
CA ILE A 120 3.76 -3.57 -2.22
C ILE A 120 2.71 -4.38 -2.97
N SER A 121 2.03 -3.76 -3.92
CA SER A 121 0.94 -4.37 -4.67
C SER A 121 1.17 -4.17 -6.16
N GLY A 122 0.64 -5.06 -6.98
CA GLY A 122 0.77 -4.92 -8.42
C GLY A 122 0.44 -6.22 -9.17
N TYR A 123 0.89 -6.27 -10.41
CA TYR A 123 0.74 -7.44 -11.25
C TYR A 123 2.03 -7.75 -12.00
N PHE A 124 2.16 -9.01 -12.36
CA PHE A 124 3.10 -9.53 -13.33
C PHE A 124 2.29 -10.11 -14.50
N SER A 125 2.54 -9.65 -15.73
CA SER A 125 1.94 -10.25 -16.91
C SER A 125 2.59 -11.62 -17.20
N TYR A 126 1.98 -12.38 -18.09
CA TYR A 126 2.57 -13.63 -18.54
C TYR A 126 3.95 -13.41 -19.19
N ASP A 127 4.13 -12.30 -19.90
CA ASP A 127 5.34 -11.98 -20.65
C ASP A 127 6.57 -11.66 -19.79
N ILE A 128 6.40 -11.48 -18.46
CA ILE A 128 7.52 -11.34 -17.52
C ILE A 128 8.50 -12.53 -17.58
N ILE A 129 8.02 -13.71 -18.00
CA ILE A 129 8.84 -14.90 -18.16
C ILE A 129 10.00 -14.67 -19.14
N ARG A 130 9.85 -13.76 -20.12
CA ARG A 130 10.89 -13.39 -21.08
C ARG A 130 12.11 -12.71 -20.45
N TYR A 131 11.99 -12.24 -19.22
CA TYR A 131 13.12 -11.70 -18.45
C TYR A 131 13.99 -12.80 -17.82
N LEU A 132 13.48 -14.02 -17.81
CA LEU A 132 14.11 -15.20 -17.23
C LEU A 132 14.53 -16.21 -18.29
N GLU A 133 13.72 -16.34 -19.36
CA GLU A 133 13.88 -17.35 -20.39
C GLU A 133 13.89 -16.75 -21.80
N ASN A 134 14.60 -17.36 -22.72
CA ASN A 134 14.65 -16.95 -24.11
C ASN A 134 13.46 -17.53 -24.88
N ILE A 135 12.29 -16.89 -24.77
CA ILE A 135 11.05 -17.30 -25.43
C ILE A 135 10.77 -16.36 -26.61
N PRO A 136 10.46 -16.87 -27.83
CA PRO A 136 10.16 -16.06 -28.98
C PRO A 136 8.95 -15.15 -28.76
N ASN A 137 9.06 -13.87 -29.15
CA ASN A 137 7.96 -12.91 -29.11
C ASN A 137 7.30 -12.84 -30.49
N LYS A 138 6.37 -13.75 -30.77
CA LYS A 138 5.69 -13.87 -32.06
C LYS A 138 4.30 -13.21 -32.08
N ASN A 139 3.70 -12.99 -30.91
CA ASN A 139 2.37 -12.46 -30.77
C ASN A 139 2.38 -10.94 -30.80
N ARG A 140 1.34 -10.34 -31.40
CA ARG A 140 1.13 -8.91 -31.38
C ARG A 140 0.73 -8.47 -29.98
N ASP A 141 1.38 -7.41 -29.48
CA ASP A 141 0.98 -6.74 -28.25
C ASP A 141 -0.08 -5.68 -28.57
N ASP A 142 -1.36 -6.05 -28.42
CA ASP A 142 -2.49 -5.16 -28.68
C ASP A 142 -2.80 -4.25 -27.48
N LEU A 143 -2.50 -4.68 -26.26
CA LEU A 143 -2.88 -4.00 -25.03
C LEU A 143 -1.85 -2.95 -24.61
N LYS A 144 -0.60 -3.10 -25.01
CA LYS A 144 0.53 -2.22 -24.65
C LYS A 144 0.64 -1.95 -23.14
N LEU A 145 0.29 -2.95 -22.33
CA LEU A 145 0.41 -2.90 -20.89
C LEU A 145 1.86 -3.20 -20.48
N PRO A 146 2.33 -2.64 -19.36
CA PRO A 146 3.62 -3.04 -18.78
C PRO A 146 3.66 -4.55 -18.47
N ASP A 147 4.82 -5.19 -18.64
CA ASP A 147 5.04 -6.59 -18.27
C ASP A 147 4.89 -6.80 -16.77
N ALA A 148 5.23 -5.77 -15.98
CA ALA A 148 4.90 -5.72 -14.56
C ALA A 148 4.67 -4.27 -14.13
N ARG A 149 3.76 -4.09 -13.17
CA ARG A 149 3.51 -2.82 -12.52
C ARG A 149 3.38 -3.04 -11.03
N ILE A 150 4.21 -2.35 -10.25
CA ILE A 150 4.26 -2.47 -8.79
C ILE A 150 4.01 -1.08 -8.19
N ILE A 151 3.16 -0.99 -7.19
CA ILE A 151 2.88 0.24 -6.45
C ILE A 151 3.28 0.09 -4.98
N ARG A 152 3.67 1.18 -4.34
CA ARG A 152 3.96 1.28 -2.92
C ARG A 152 2.92 2.17 -2.24
N PRO A 153 1.81 1.58 -1.73
CA PRO A 153 0.70 2.35 -1.17
C PRO A 153 1.10 3.00 0.16
N ARG A 154 0.71 4.26 0.34
CA ARG A 154 0.80 4.96 1.63
C ARG A 154 -0.38 4.67 2.52
N GLU A 155 -1.55 4.55 1.95
CA GLU A 155 -2.82 4.39 2.66
C GLU A 155 -3.32 2.96 2.51
N LEU A 156 -3.58 2.30 3.64
CA LEU A 156 -4.17 0.98 3.68
C LEU A 156 -5.34 0.96 4.65
N ILE A 157 -6.38 0.22 4.29
CA ILE A 157 -7.42 -0.22 5.23
C ILE A 157 -7.43 -1.73 5.19
N ILE A 158 -7.37 -2.35 6.37
CA ILE A 158 -7.38 -3.81 6.49
C ILE A 158 -8.51 -4.21 7.42
N HIS A 159 -9.44 -5.03 6.92
CA HIS A 159 -10.40 -5.72 7.77
C HIS A 159 -9.86 -7.10 8.12
N ASP A 160 -9.73 -7.40 9.41
CA ASP A 160 -9.45 -8.74 9.94
C ASP A 160 -10.76 -9.41 10.34
N ASN A 161 -11.22 -10.30 9.48
CA ASN A 161 -12.51 -11.00 9.65
C ASN A 161 -12.55 -11.90 10.89
N ILE A 162 -11.40 -12.37 11.36
CA ILE A 162 -11.29 -13.18 12.58
C ILE A 162 -11.32 -12.31 13.84
N LYS A 163 -10.49 -11.26 13.86
CA LYS A 163 -10.41 -10.34 15.01
C LYS A 163 -11.56 -9.35 15.06
N LYS A 164 -12.38 -9.25 14.00
CA LYS A 164 -13.47 -8.27 13.87
C LYS A 164 -12.96 -6.85 14.08
N LYS A 165 -11.88 -6.50 13.36
CA LYS A 165 -11.23 -5.19 13.45
C LYS A 165 -10.97 -4.60 12.07
N LEU A 166 -11.17 -3.29 11.97
CA LEU A 166 -10.68 -2.45 10.88
C LEU A 166 -9.42 -1.72 11.34
N TYR A 167 -8.39 -1.74 10.52
CA TYR A 167 -7.15 -1.03 10.72
C TYR A 167 -7.02 0.04 9.63
N PHE A 168 -6.90 1.31 10.03
CA PHE A 168 -6.65 2.45 9.16
C PHE A 168 -5.20 2.83 9.28
N ILE A 169 -4.43 2.70 8.21
CA ILE A 169 -2.97 2.67 8.24
C ILE A 169 -2.40 3.71 7.28
N ILE A 170 -1.44 4.49 7.77
CA ILE A 170 -0.58 5.34 6.95
C ILE A 170 0.86 4.83 7.06
N ASN A 171 1.41 4.41 5.94
CA ASN A 171 2.81 4.05 5.80
C ASN A 171 3.65 5.29 5.50
N VAL A 172 4.64 5.57 6.33
CA VAL A 172 5.62 6.63 6.12
C VAL A 172 6.97 6.00 5.82
N PHE A 173 7.45 6.25 4.60
CA PHE A 173 8.71 5.69 4.13
C PHE A 173 9.88 6.57 4.56
N CYS A 174 10.99 5.95 4.91
CA CYS A 174 12.20 6.65 5.39
C CYS A 174 12.88 7.54 4.34
N ASP A 175 12.53 7.38 3.08
CA ASP A 175 13.00 8.18 1.95
C ASP A 175 12.04 9.35 1.59
N GLU A 176 10.93 9.51 2.31
CA GLU A 176 10.03 10.66 2.19
C GLU A 176 10.75 11.95 2.62
N LYS A 177 10.61 13.02 1.84
CA LYS A 177 11.16 14.34 2.18
C LYS A 177 10.18 15.07 3.10
N ILE A 178 10.52 15.20 4.37
CA ILE A 178 9.70 15.89 5.37
C ILE A 178 10.41 17.19 5.76
N ASN A 179 9.86 18.33 5.33
CA ASN A 179 10.38 19.66 5.68
C ASN A 179 9.92 20.10 7.08
N ASN A 180 8.67 19.79 7.44
CA ASN A 180 8.08 20.09 8.74
C ASN A 180 7.38 18.86 9.31
N TYR A 181 7.91 18.33 10.41
CA TYR A 181 7.38 17.11 11.05
C TYR A 181 6.02 17.33 11.72
N GLN A 182 5.76 18.53 12.26
CA GLN A 182 4.48 18.85 12.87
C GLN A 182 3.37 18.82 11.82
N ILE A 183 3.56 19.57 10.74
CA ILE A 183 2.58 19.62 9.63
C ILE A 183 2.37 18.22 9.04
N ARG A 184 3.45 17.46 8.83
CA ARG A 184 3.32 16.10 8.28
C ARG A 184 2.56 15.16 9.20
N TYR A 185 2.77 15.27 10.51
CA TYR A 185 2.06 14.46 11.50
C TYR A 185 0.57 14.80 11.56
N GLU A 186 0.21 16.09 11.48
CA GLU A 186 -1.19 16.55 11.38
C GLU A 186 -1.84 16.06 10.09
N GLN A 187 -1.13 16.10 8.96
CA GLN A 187 -1.60 15.52 7.70
C GLN A 187 -1.90 14.02 7.83
N ILE A 188 -1.08 13.26 8.57
CA ILE A 188 -1.31 11.84 8.81
C ILE A 188 -2.58 11.62 9.62
N ILE A 189 -2.84 12.44 10.65
CA ILE A 189 -4.08 12.38 11.43
C ILE A 189 -5.27 12.60 10.50
N ASN A 190 -5.27 13.68 9.72
CA ASN A 190 -6.34 13.99 8.78
C ASN A 190 -6.53 12.88 7.72
N GLN A 191 -5.44 12.26 7.25
CA GLN A 191 -5.53 11.13 6.33
C GLN A 191 -6.23 9.93 6.97
N ILE A 192 -5.92 9.59 8.21
CA ILE A 192 -6.60 8.50 8.93
C ILE A 192 -8.09 8.82 9.15
N GLU A 193 -8.41 10.05 9.55
CA GLU A 193 -9.80 10.50 9.70
C GLU A 193 -10.57 10.39 8.38
N ASN A 194 -9.97 10.79 7.27
CA ASN A 194 -10.56 10.63 5.94
C ASN A 194 -10.79 9.15 5.57
N LEU A 195 -9.86 8.26 5.89
CA LEU A 195 -10.05 6.82 5.66
C LEU A 195 -11.21 6.26 6.48
N ILE A 196 -11.36 6.71 7.73
CA ILE A 196 -12.49 6.33 8.60
C ILE A 196 -13.80 6.86 8.01
N PHE A 197 -13.81 8.12 7.57
CA PHE A 197 -14.98 8.72 6.91
C PHE A 197 -15.41 7.95 5.66
N LEU A 198 -14.47 7.53 4.82
CA LEU A 198 -14.74 6.71 3.63
C LEU A 198 -15.41 5.36 3.96
N SER A 199 -15.14 4.81 5.14
CA SER A 199 -15.79 3.58 5.61
C SER A 199 -17.22 3.82 6.11
N ASN A 200 -17.64 5.08 6.26
CA ASN A 200 -18.88 5.49 6.94
C ASN A 200 -19.00 4.93 8.36
N TYR A 201 -17.84 4.71 9.01
CA TYR A 201 -17.81 4.31 10.42
C TYR A 201 -18.35 5.48 11.28
N ASN A 202 -19.22 5.16 12.22
CA ASN A 202 -19.88 6.18 13.03
C ASN A 202 -18.90 6.77 14.05
N LEU A 203 -18.34 7.95 13.75
CA LEU A 203 -17.36 8.65 14.59
C LEU A 203 -17.88 9.12 15.95
N SER A 204 -19.22 9.12 16.17
CA SER A 204 -19.83 9.55 17.42
C SER A 204 -19.39 8.75 18.66
N LEU A 205 -18.72 7.62 18.48
CA LEU A 205 -18.20 6.75 19.53
C LEU A 205 -16.69 6.90 19.76
N ILE A 206 -16.01 7.77 19.02
CA ILE A 206 -14.55 7.92 19.14
C ILE A 206 -14.23 9.28 19.75
N HIS A 207 -13.86 9.29 21.02
CA HIS A 207 -13.14 10.44 21.59
C HIS A 207 -11.68 10.37 21.17
N ILE A 208 -11.31 11.17 20.15
CA ILE A 208 -9.91 11.37 19.72
C ILE A 208 -9.23 12.41 20.61
#